data_20de84dd2f83c962656a1ec5781916fc
#
_entry.id   20de84dd2f83c962656a1ec5781916fc
#
_cell.length_a   1.000
_cell.length_b   1.000
_cell.length_c   1.000
_cell.angle_alpha   90.00
_cell.angle_beta   90.00
_cell.angle_gamma   90.00
#
_symmetry.space_group_name_H-M   'P 1'
#
loop_
_entity.id
_entity.type
_entity.pdbx_description
1 polymer ?
#
loop_
_entity_poly.entity_id
_entity_poly.type
_entity_poly.pdbx_seq_one_letter_code
_entity_poly.pdbx_strand_id
1 'polypeptide(L)'
;MAGDVRTDPSSLSLLLFPKQPPAANATVEERIRPYTRKWEALIMSRVEEVRLRMAPPEEEPGHRCDVRHDAPLLVMTAGGYTGNLFHAFSDGFVPAWLTVQHLRRRVVLGVLSYNPWWAGTYGEIISGLSDYHVVDLLHDKRTHCFPGAIVGTRFHGILSVDPARLRDNKTIVDFHDLLAGVYETAGDTVVVDDVTAAVARLTRTVGFDVVILETADGLLLPASYASYVVGVHGADLTKLLFLRPGAALVXIAPLGVAPIARKCYAEASARMGLHYEQYDVEGHESSLSRKYGLRDVVVSQIELQSQKLVFRFLQILTN
;
A
#
# COMPACT_ATOMS: atom_id res chain seq x y z
N MET A 1 -2.53 8.57 -21.66
CA MET A 1 -3.12 9.56 -22.58
C MET A 1 -2.29 10.83 -22.48
N ALA A 2 -1.92 11.46 -23.58
CA ALA A 2 -1.21 12.75 -23.59
C ALA A 2 -1.99 13.72 -24.46
N GLY A 3 -2.24 14.93 -23.95
CA GLY A 3 -3.02 15.97 -24.63
C GLY A 3 -4.10 16.52 -23.71
N ASP A 4 -5.11 17.19 -24.27
CA ASP A 4 -6.24 17.74 -23.52
C ASP A 4 -7.16 16.60 -23.06
N VAL A 5 -7.00 16.20 -21.78
CA VAL A 5 -7.79 15.15 -21.16
C VAL A 5 -8.76 15.81 -20.18
N ARG A 6 -10.03 15.47 -20.28
CA ARG A 6 -11.08 16.03 -19.43
C ARG A 6 -11.88 14.93 -18.75
N THR A 7 -12.28 15.15 -17.50
CA THR A 7 -13.23 14.25 -16.83
C THR A 7 -14.64 14.54 -17.33
N ASP A 8 -15.41 13.45 -17.49
CA ASP A 8 -16.86 13.54 -17.63
C ASP A 8 -17.47 12.82 -16.42
N PRO A 9 -17.87 13.56 -15.39
CA PRO A 9 -18.41 12.96 -14.16
C PRO A 9 -19.77 12.28 -14.38
N SER A 10 -20.50 12.63 -15.43
CA SER A 10 -21.81 12.04 -15.69
C SER A 10 -21.71 10.58 -16.13
N SER A 11 -20.60 10.19 -16.74
CA SER A 11 -20.40 8.84 -17.31
C SER A 11 -19.16 8.15 -16.74
N LEU A 12 -18.47 8.74 -15.77
CA LEU A 12 -17.19 8.27 -15.22
C LEU A 12 -16.20 8.00 -16.36
N SER A 13 -16.03 8.99 -17.25
CA SER A 13 -15.17 8.87 -18.42
C SER A 13 -14.02 9.88 -18.38
N LEU A 14 -12.93 9.53 -19.04
CA LEU A 14 -11.88 10.46 -19.43
C LEU A 14 -11.97 10.65 -20.96
N LEU A 15 -12.17 11.89 -21.35
CA LEU A 15 -12.27 12.32 -22.73
C LEU A 15 -10.94 12.88 -23.19
N LEU A 16 -10.37 12.33 -24.25
CA LEU A 16 -9.18 12.90 -24.89
C LEU A 16 -9.64 13.71 -26.11
N PHE A 17 -9.35 15.01 -26.11
CA PHE A 17 -9.56 15.89 -27.25
C PHE A 17 -8.24 15.98 -28.02
N PRO A 18 -8.10 15.25 -29.13
CA PRO A 18 -6.84 15.22 -29.87
C PRO A 18 -6.65 16.51 -30.69
N LYS A 19 -5.41 17.00 -30.73
CA LYS A 19 -5.05 18.17 -31.55
C LYS A 19 -5.16 17.92 -33.05
N GLN A 20 -5.10 16.66 -33.46
CA GLN A 20 -5.24 16.23 -34.85
C GLN A 20 -6.24 15.08 -34.92
N PRO A 21 -7.03 15.01 -35.99
CA PRO A 21 -7.99 13.92 -36.12
C PRO A 21 -7.30 12.55 -36.00
N PRO A 22 -7.90 11.61 -35.27
CA PRO A 22 -7.34 10.27 -35.19
C PRO A 22 -7.35 9.56 -36.54
N ALA A 23 -6.49 8.58 -36.71
CA ALA A 23 -6.52 7.72 -37.91
C ALA A 23 -7.89 7.02 -37.99
N ALA A 24 -8.32 6.75 -39.24
CA ALA A 24 -9.66 6.23 -39.50
C ALA A 24 -10.03 4.94 -38.75
N ASN A 25 -9.03 4.16 -38.31
CA ASN A 25 -9.22 2.90 -37.58
C ASN A 25 -8.80 2.98 -36.10
N ALA A 26 -8.64 4.19 -35.54
CA ALA A 26 -8.23 4.32 -34.14
C ALA A 26 -9.33 3.82 -33.20
N THR A 27 -8.97 3.00 -32.24
CA THR A 27 -9.88 2.56 -31.17
C THR A 27 -10.37 3.76 -30.38
N VAL A 28 -11.65 3.92 -30.29
CA VAL A 28 -12.27 5.14 -29.78
C VAL A 28 -12.65 5.02 -28.31
N GLU A 29 -12.76 3.79 -27.80
CA GLU A 29 -13.15 3.56 -26.41
C GLU A 29 -12.38 2.38 -25.79
N GLU A 30 -11.92 2.56 -24.57
CA GLU A 30 -11.37 1.50 -23.72
C GLU A 30 -11.98 1.59 -22.32
N ARG A 31 -12.01 0.49 -21.60
CA ARG A 31 -12.54 0.40 -20.23
C ARG A 31 -11.49 -0.19 -19.31
N ILE A 32 -11.23 0.51 -18.22
CA ILE A 32 -10.16 0.11 -17.29
C ILE A 32 -10.67 0.17 -15.85
N ARG A 33 -10.43 -0.91 -15.11
CA ARG A 33 -10.58 -0.94 -13.65
C ARG A 33 -9.19 -0.71 -13.05
N PRO A 34 -8.90 0.46 -12.45
CA PRO A 34 -7.54 0.84 -12.07
C PRO A 34 -7.11 0.22 -10.73
N TYR A 35 -7.00 -1.10 -10.69
CA TYR A 35 -6.55 -1.87 -9.54
C TYR A 35 -5.57 -2.94 -10.00
N THR A 36 -4.62 -3.31 -9.14
CA THR A 36 -3.48 -4.16 -9.52
C THR A 36 -3.82 -5.64 -9.67
N ARG A 37 -4.82 -6.16 -8.93
CA ARG A 37 -5.11 -7.59 -8.82
C ARG A 37 -5.94 -8.15 -10.00
N LYS A 38 -5.43 -7.98 -11.22
CA LYS A 38 -6.12 -8.39 -12.46
C LYS A 38 -6.47 -9.88 -12.50
N TRP A 39 -5.77 -10.71 -11.71
CA TRP A 39 -5.99 -12.14 -11.63
C TRP A 39 -7.13 -12.54 -10.68
N GLU A 40 -7.70 -11.60 -9.92
CA GLU A 40 -8.76 -11.87 -8.95
C GLU A 40 -10.10 -11.31 -9.43
N ALA A 41 -10.83 -12.10 -10.24
CA ALA A 41 -12.06 -11.65 -10.90
C ALA A 41 -13.11 -11.09 -9.91
N LEU A 42 -13.26 -11.73 -8.75
CA LEU A 42 -14.25 -11.30 -7.75
C LEU A 42 -13.96 -9.90 -7.21
N ILE A 43 -12.70 -9.60 -6.88
CA ILE A 43 -12.37 -8.25 -6.38
C ILE A 43 -12.38 -7.24 -7.52
N MET A 44 -11.93 -7.63 -8.70
CA MET A 44 -11.95 -6.75 -9.88
C MET A 44 -13.38 -6.33 -10.25
N SER A 45 -14.38 -7.21 -10.07
CA SER A 45 -15.77 -6.87 -10.35
C SER A 45 -16.33 -5.78 -9.43
N ARG A 46 -15.70 -5.57 -8.25
CA ARG A 46 -16.10 -4.55 -7.26
C ARG A 46 -15.39 -3.22 -7.45
N VAL A 47 -14.40 -3.15 -8.34
CA VAL A 47 -13.67 -1.90 -8.63
C VAL A 47 -14.40 -1.17 -9.76
N GLU A 48 -14.60 0.11 -9.60
CA GLU A 48 -15.26 0.95 -10.61
C GLU A 48 -14.47 0.94 -11.92
N GLU A 49 -15.20 0.98 -13.02
CA GLU A 49 -14.65 0.97 -14.37
C GLU A 49 -14.66 2.38 -14.93
N VAL A 50 -13.51 2.86 -15.35
CA VAL A 50 -13.37 4.17 -15.99
C VAL A 50 -13.34 3.94 -17.51
N ARG A 51 -14.10 4.72 -18.24
CA ARG A 51 -14.10 4.73 -19.70
C ARG A 51 -13.08 5.73 -20.22
N LEU A 52 -12.28 5.31 -21.17
CA LEU A 52 -11.33 6.18 -21.89
C LEU A 52 -11.85 6.35 -23.31
N ARG A 53 -12.11 7.57 -23.71
CA ARG A 53 -12.73 7.83 -24.99
C ARG A 53 -12.06 9.00 -25.70
N MET A 54 -11.86 8.85 -27.00
CA MET A 54 -11.51 9.97 -27.85
C MET A 54 -12.79 10.73 -28.15
N ALA A 55 -12.81 12.03 -27.83
CA ALA A 55 -13.96 12.88 -28.04
C ALA A 55 -13.76 13.71 -29.31
N PRO A 56 -14.75 13.76 -30.19
CA PRO A 56 -14.66 14.62 -31.37
C PRO A 56 -14.76 16.11 -30.97
N PRO A 57 -14.20 17.02 -31.77
CA PRO A 57 -14.20 18.46 -31.40
C PRO A 57 -15.60 19.04 -31.18
N GLU A 58 -16.61 18.48 -31.78
CA GLU A 58 -18.00 18.97 -31.66
C GLU A 58 -18.53 18.78 -30.21
N GLU A 59 -17.97 17.85 -29.45
CA GLU A 59 -18.35 17.63 -28.06
C GLU A 59 -17.68 18.61 -27.09
N GLU A 60 -16.62 19.32 -27.52
CA GLU A 60 -15.84 20.20 -26.66
C GLU A 60 -16.67 21.25 -25.92
N PRO A 61 -17.69 21.92 -26.54
CA PRO A 61 -18.49 22.90 -25.83
C PRO A 61 -19.30 22.34 -24.66
N GLY A 62 -19.66 21.05 -24.70
CA GLY A 62 -20.36 20.36 -23.61
C GLY A 62 -19.46 19.97 -22.43
N HIS A 63 -18.14 19.99 -22.62
CA HIS A 63 -17.17 19.53 -21.61
C HIS A 63 -16.16 20.66 -21.30
N ARG A 64 -16.65 21.89 -21.06
CA ARG A 64 -15.81 23.01 -20.66
C ARG A 64 -15.19 22.78 -19.29
N CYS A 65 -13.93 23.20 -19.15
CA CYS A 65 -13.18 23.04 -17.91
C CYS A 65 -13.75 23.92 -16.80
N ASP A 66 -14.23 23.31 -15.73
CA ASP A 66 -14.51 24.00 -14.47
C ASP A 66 -13.20 24.20 -13.67
N VAL A 67 -12.31 23.23 -13.74
CA VAL A 67 -11.00 23.27 -13.07
C VAL A 67 -9.92 22.86 -14.08
N ARG A 68 -8.89 23.66 -14.19
CA ARG A 68 -7.75 23.36 -15.09
C ARG A 68 -6.50 23.11 -14.26
N HIS A 69 -5.84 22.00 -14.57
CA HIS A 69 -4.61 21.57 -13.91
C HIS A 69 -3.42 21.71 -14.85
N ASP A 70 -2.25 22.05 -14.30
CA ASP A 70 -0.99 22.13 -15.03
C ASP A 70 -0.17 20.82 -14.93
N ALA A 71 -0.69 19.82 -14.24
CA ALA A 71 -0.07 18.51 -14.02
C ALA A 71 -0.97 17.38 -14.54
N PRO A 72 -0.39 16.25 -14.97
CA PRO A 72 -1.20 15.12 -15.43
C PRO A 72 -1.98 14.47 -14.30
N LEU A 73 -3.04 13.76 -14.66
CA LEU A 73 -3.87 12.97 -13.76
C LEU A 73 -3.30 11.55 -13.59
N LEU A 74 -3.24 11.04 -12.37
CA LEU A 74 -3.15 9.60 -12.11
C LEU A 74 -4.52 9.11 -11.60
N VAL A 75 -5.16 8.20 -12.32
CA VAL A 75 -6.39 7.54 -11.84
C VAL A 75 -6.02 6.27 -11.09
N MET A 76 -6.43 6.21 -9.82
CA MET A 76 -6.25 5.05 -8.95
C MET A 76 -7.53 4.81 -8.14
N THR A 77 -7.56 3.77 -7.32
CA THR A 77 -8.72 3.48 -6.48
C THR A 77 -8.33 3.28 -5.01
N ALA A 78 -9.15 3.79 -4.10
CA ALA A 78 -9.14 3.46 -2.68
C ALA A 78 -10.09 2.29 -2.38
N GLY A 79 -10.65 1.65 -3.41
CA GLY A 79 -11.51 0.47 -3.32
C GLY A 79 -10.72 -0.85 -3.32
N GLY A 80 -11.40 -1.91 -3.72
CA GLY A 80 -10.80 -3.24 -3.70
C GLY A 80 -10.56 -3.71 -2.27
N TYR A 81 -9.34 -4.13 -1.95
CA TYR A 81 -8.94 -4.55 -0.60
C TYR A 81 -8.27 -3.43 0.22
N THR A 82 -8.21 -2.18 -0.28
CA THR A 82 -7.38 -1.13 0.34
C THR A 82 -7.88 -0.61 1.69
N GLY A 83 -9.00 -1.14 2.21
CA GLY A 83 -9.37 -0.97 3.62
C GLY A 83 -8.49 -1.74 4.60
N ASN A 84 -7.62 -2.63 4.09
CA ASN A 84 -6.64 -3.40 4.85
C ASN A 84 -5.25 -2.81 4.60
N LEU A 85 -4.46 -2.61 5.65
CA LEU A 85 -3.14 -1.94 5.58
C LEU A 85 -2.21 -2.58 4.55
N PHE A 86 -2.11 -3.92 4.53
CA PHE A 86 -1.26 -4.64 3.58
C PHE A 86 -1.65 -4.31 2.14
N HIS A 87 -2.95 -4.31 1.86
CA HIS A 87 -3.45 -4.03 0.51
C HIS A 87 -3.36 -2.55 0.15
N ALA A 88 -3.54 -1.66 1.12
CA ALA A 88 -3.35 -0.22 0.88
C ALA A 88 -1.93 0.04 0.34
N PHE A 89 -0.92 -0.61 0.92
CA PHE A 89 0.46 -0.46 0.45
C PHE A 89 0.77 -1.32 -0.78
N SER A 90 0.51 -2.63 -0.71
CA SER A 90 0.89 -3.58 -1.77
C SER A 90 0.17 -3.31 -3.10
N ASP A 91 -1.12 -2.97 -3.03
CA ASP A 91 -1.96 -2.83 -4.23
C ASP A 91 -2.25 -1.36 -4.59
N GLY A 92 -2.02 -0.43 -3.64
CA GLY A 92 -2.30 1.00 -3.79
C GLY A 92 -1.04 1.87 -3.84
N PHE A 93 -0.40 2.15 -2.69
CA PHE A 93 0.61 3.21 -2.58
C PHE A 93 1.94 2.86 -3.25
N VAL A 94 2.47 1.64 -3.09
CA VAL A 94 3.71 1.23 -3.79
C VAL A 94 3.48 1.26 -5.30
N PRO A 95 2.40 0.67 -5.85
CA PRO A 95 2.07 0.81 -7.27
C PRO A 95 1.86 2.25 -7.75
N ALA A 96 1.22 3.10 -6.95
CA ALA A 96 1.02 4.51 -7.31
C ALA A 96 2.39 5.22 -7.40
N TRP A 97 3.23 5.07 -6.37
CA TRP A 97 4.58 5.62 -6.36
C TRP A 97 5.41 5.13 -7.55
N LEU A 98 5.41 3.81 -7.82
CA LEU A 98 6.07 3.22 -8.99
C LEU A 98 5.67 3.89 -10.30
N THR A 99 4.41 4.30 -10.37
CA THR A 99 3.85 4.89 -11.58
C THR A 99 4.27 6.35 -11.77
N VAL A 100 4.33 7.13 -10.67
CA VAL A 100 4.44 8.59 -10.76
C VAL A 100 5.68 9.19 -10.11
N GLN A 101 6.57 8.41 -9.45
CA GLN A 101 7.73 8.96 -8.73
C GLN A 101 8.62 9.86 -9.60
N HIS A 102 8.72 9.55 -10.91
CA HIS A 102 9.48 10.34 -11.87
C HIS A 102 8.88 11.72 -12.13
N LEU A 103 7.62 11.95 -11.78
CA LEU A 103 6.94 13.25 -11.91
C LEU A 103 7.21 14.18 -10.72
N ARG A 104 7.93 13.70 -9.70
CA ARG A 104 8.39 14.50 -8.55
C ARG A 104 7.24 15.30 -7.94
N ARG A 105 6.15 14.57 -7.59
CA ARG A 105 4.92 15.08 -6.98
C ARG A 105 4.06 15.98 -7.89
N ARG A 106 4.51 16.29 -9.12
CA ARG A 106 3.71 17.08 -10.08
C ARG A 106 2.71 16.16 -10.81
N VAL A 107 1.73 15.67 -10.06
CA VAL A 107 0.67 14.78 -10.55
C VAL A 107 -0.57 15.01 -9.70
N VAL A 108 -1.74 15.11 -10.31
CA VAL A 108 -3.02 15.15 -9.59
C VAL A 108 -3.49 13.71 -9.37
N LEU A 109 -3.86 13.37 -8.15
CA LEU A 109 -4.41 12.05 -7.85
C LEU A 109 -5.93 12.10 -8.01
N GLY A 110 -6.46 11.36 -8.99
CA GLY A 110 -7.88 11.14 -9.18
C GLY A 110 -8.25 9.78 -8.58
N VAL A 111 -9.05 9.78 -7.53
CA VAL A 111 -9.26 8.58 -6.72
C VAL A 111 -10.72 8.13 -6.82
N LEU A 112 -10.91 6.87 -7.20
CA LEU A 112 -12.18 6.16 -7.15
C LEU A 112 -12.39 5.58 -5.75
N SER A 113 -13.64 5.42 -5.31
CA SER A 113 -13.97 4.96 -3.96
C SER A 113 -13.34 5.82 -2.86
N TYR A 114 -13.05 7.09 -3.15
CA TYR A 114 -12.46 8.03 -2.20
C TYR A 114 -13.41 8.20 -1.00
N ASN A 115 -12.87 8.17 0.21
CA ASN A 115 -13.67 8.33 1.42
C ASN A 115 -12.85 9.02 2.52
N PRO A 116 -13.53 9.69 3.48
CA PRO A 116 -12.83 10.47 4.51
C PRO A 116 -11.91 9.65 5.42
N TRP A 117 -12.29 8.40 5.72
CA TRP A 117 -11.43 7.53 6.54
C TRP A 117 -10.10 7.28 5.83
N TRP A 118 -10.15 6.88 4.55
CA TRP A 118 -8.94 6.61 3.75
C TRP A 118 -8.07 7.86 3.63
N ALA A 119 -8.71 9.01 3.36
CA ALA A 119 -8.02 10.29 3.24
C ALA A 119 -7.34 10.71 4.55
N GLY A 120 -8.02 10.52 5.68
CA GLY A 120 -7.48 10.85 6.99
C GLY A 120 -6.36 9.89 7.43
N THR A 121 -6.51 8.59 7.11
CA THR A 121 -5.53 7.58 7.49
C THR A 121 -4.22 7.72 6.71
N TYR A 122 -4.31 8.11 5.42
CA TYR A 122 -3.15 8.10 4.52
C TYR A 122 -2.77 9.48 3.99
N GLY A 123 -3.22 10.55 4.65
CA GLY A 123 -3.00 11.93 4.21
C GLY A 123 -1.54 12.28 3.97
N GLU A 124 -0.66 11.84 4.87
CA GLU A 124 0.79 12.07 4.78
C GLU A 124 1.38 11.40 3.53
N ILE A 125 1.02 10.13 3.27
CA ILE A 125 1.50 9.42 2.08
C ILE A 125 0.97 10.10 0.81
N ILE A 126 -0.30 10.51 0.82
CA ILE A 126 -0.93 11.21 -0.30
C ILE A 126 -0.16 12.51 -0.59
N SER A 127 0.17 13.28 0.45
CA SER A 127 0.95 14.51 0.31
C SER A 127 2.40 14.26 -0.16
N GLY A 128 2.95 13.08 0.18
CA GLY A 128 4.26 12.66 -0.33
C GLY A 128 4.24 12.31 -1.82
N LEU A 129 3.09 11.90 -2.34
CA LEU A 129 2.94 11.52 -3.75
C LEU A 129 2.57 12.70 -4.65
N SER A 130 1.89 13.73 -4.11
CA SER A 130 1.29 14.80 -4.92
C SER A 130 1.30 16.14 -4.17
N ASP A 131 1.64 17.21 -4.90
CA ASP A 131 1.50 18.60 -4.41
C ASP A 131 0.09 19.17 -4.63
N TYR A 132 -0.83 18.38 -5.19
CA TYR A 132 -2.16 18.84 -5.59
C TYR A 132 -3.23 18.18 -4.71
N HIS A 133 -4.38 18.85 -4.59
CA HIS A 133 -5.54 18.25 -3.92
C HIS A 133 -6.04 17.03 -4.70
N VAL A 134 -6.46 16.00 -3.97
CA VAL A 134 -7.07 14.81 -4.56
C VAL A 134 -8.40 15.19 -5.23
N VAL A 135 -8.66 14.63 -6.41
CA VAL A 135 -9.96 14.71 -7.09
C VAL A 135 -10.75 13.43 -6.80
N ASP A 136 -11.89 13.56 -6.14
CA ASP A 136 -12.83 12.46 -5.93
C ASP A 136 -13.58 12.21 -7.24
N LEU A 137 -13.17 11.22 -8.01
CA LEU A 137 -13.71 10.98 -9.35
C LEU A 137 -15.17 10.50 -9.38
N LEU A 138 -15.70 10.04 -8.23
CA LEU A 138 -17.10 9.60 -8.16
C LEU A 138 -18.05 10.72 -7.74
N HIS A 139 -17.58 11.65 -6.93
CA HIS A 139 -18.47 12.63 -6.32
C HIS A 139 -18.23 14.07 -6.78
N ASP A 140 -17.05 14.40 -7.31
CA ASP A 140 -16.81 15.73 -7.87
C ASP A 140 -17.52 15.83 -9.23
N LYS A 141 -18.47 16.76 -9.31
CA LYS A 141 -19.30 16.93 -10.52
C LYS A 141 -18.71 17.94 -11.51
N ARG A 142 -17.58 18.53 -11.18
CA ARG A 142 -16.89 19.49 -12.05
C ARG A 142 -16.11 18.76 -13.15
N THR A 143 -16.02 19.39 -14.31
CA THR A 143 -15.15 18.94 -15.39
C THR A 143 -13.72 19.42 -15.10
N HIS A 144 -12.83 18.49 -14.81
CA HIS A 144 -11.40 18.74 -14.59
C HIS A 144 -10.63 18.48 -15.87
N CYS A 145 -9.73 19.40 -16.23
CA CYS A 145 -8.92 19.32 -17.45
C CYS A 145 -7.44 19.20 -17.10
N PHE A 146 -6.76 18.29 -17.81
CA PHE A 146 -5.35 17.92 -17.54
C PHE A 146 -4.55 17.88 -18.84
N PRO A 147 -3.21 18.13 -18.78
CA PRO A 147 -2.35 17.95 -19.96
C PRO A 147 -2.11 16.48 -20.33
N GLY A 148 -2.62 15.55 -19.56
CA GLY A 148 -2.52 14.12 -19.80
C GLY A 148 -3.05 13.31 -18.63
N ALA A 149 -3.21 12.01 -18.83
CA ALA A 149 -3.65 11.10 -17.78
C ALA A 149 -2.97 9.74 -17.88
N ILE A 150 -2.74 9.15 -16.71
CA ILE A 150 -2.32 7.76 -16.51
C ILE A 150 -3.47 7.07 -15.80
N VAL A 151 -3.96 5.95 -16.32
CA VAL A 151 -5.08 5.24 -15.72
C VAL A 151 -4.62 3.89 -15.22
N GLY A 152 -4.69 3.70 -13.90
CA GLY A 152 -4.17 2.52 -13.23
C GLY A 152 -2.69 2.68 -12.85
N THR A 153 -2.19 1.71 -12.14
CA THR A 153 -0.86 1.74 -11.53
C THR A 153 0.01 0.55 -11.96
N ARG A 154 1.31 0.75 -11.97
CA ARG A 154 2.29 -0.31 -12.26
C ARG A 154 2.41 -1.24 -11.05
N PHE A 155 2.54 -2.53 -11.30
CA PHE A 155 2.71 -3.53 -10.25
C PHE A 155 3.96 -4.35 -10.53
N HIS A 156 4.89 -4.36 -9.60
CA HIS A 156 6.15 -5.11 -9.71
C HIS A 156 6.16 -6.39 -8.85
N GLY A 157 5.19 -6.52 -7.95
CA GLY A 157 5.10 -7.62 -7.00
C GLY A 157 4.54 -7.16 -5.66
N ILE A 158 4.35 -8.09 -4.74
CA ILE A 158 3.83 -7.83 -3.40
C ILE A 158 4.88 -7.00 -2.63
N LEU A 159 4.51 -5.80 -2.19
CA LEU A 159 5.39 -4.86 -1.46
C LEU A 159 6.78 -4.78 -2.11
N SER A 160 6.83 -4.72 -3.45
CA SER A 160 8.08 -4.94 -4.18
C SER A 160 8.29 -3.91 -5.27
N VAL A 161 9.54 -3.49 -5.43
CA VAL A 161 10.02 -2.65 -6.53
C VAL A 161 11.15 -3.42 -7.22
N ASP A 162 11.01 -3.60 -8.51
CA ASP A 162 12.05 -4.20 -9.36
C ASP A 162 12.81 -3.06 -10.06
N PRO A 163 14.04 -2.76 -9.64
CA PRO A 163 14.81 -1.64 -10.24
C PRO A 163 15.05 -1.80 -11.73
N ALA A 164 15.19 -3.04 -12.23
CA ALA A 164 15.44 -3.30 -13.65
C ALA A 164 14.27 -2.86 -14.55
N ARG A 165 13.07 -2.67 -13.97
CA ARG A 165 11.86 -2.21 -14.68
C ARG A 165 11.65 -0.70 -14.58
N LEU A 166 12.61 0.02 -13.94
CA LEU A 166 12.56 1.48 -13.79
C LEU A 166 13.79 2.11 -14.48
N ARG A 167 13.58 3.26 -15.11
CA ARG A 167 14.67 3.96 -15.84
C ARG A 167 15.74 4.54 -14.92
N ASP A 168 15.35 4.83 -13.69
CA ASP A 168 16.20 5.47 -12.67
C ASP A 168 16.69 4.48 -11.61
N ASN A 169 16.44 3.18 -11.81
CA ASN A 169 16.88 2.08 -10.96
C ASN A 169 16.45 2.22 -9.48
N LYS A 170 15.37 2.95 -9.22
CA LYS A 170 14.85 3.10 -7.87
C LYS A 170 14.39 1.77 -7.27
N THR A 171 14.47 1.68 -5.95
CA THR A 171 14.19 0.46 -5.17
C THR A 171 13.03 0.71 -4.19
N ILE A 172 12.67 -0.31 -3.43
CA ILE A 172 11.69 -0.16 -2.35
C ILE A 172 12.25 0.74 -1.22
N VAL A 173 13.57 0.86 -1.09
CA VAL A 173 14.21 1.76 -0.13
C VAL A 173 13.90 3.23 -0.48
N ASP A 174 13.85 3.58 -1.76
CA ASP A 174 13.43 4.95 -2.16
C ASP A 174 11.98 5.24 -1.76
N PHE A 175 11.12 4.23 -1.75
CA PHE A 175 9.75 4.38 -1.23
C PHE A 175 9.75 4.52 0.30
N HIS A 176 10.59 3.74 1.00
CA HIS A 176 10.82 3.91 2.44
C HIS A 176 11.28 5.34 2.76
N ASP A 177 12.21 5.90 1.96
CA ASP A 177 12.69 7.28 2.18
C ASP A 177 11.55 8.31 2.01
N LEU A 178 10.61 8.06 1.09
CA LEU A 178 9.41 8.90 0.99
C LEU A 178 8.59 8.80 2.28
N LEU A 179 8.35 7.58 2.78
CA LEU A 179 7.59 7.39 4.03
C LEU A 179 8.29 8.09 5.20
N ALA A 180 9.60 7.89 5.36
CA ALA A 180 10.39 8.57 6.40
C ALA A 180 10.23 10.09 6.28
N GLY A 181 10.36 10.65 5.07
CA GLY A 181 10.25 12.09 4.85
C GLY A 181 8.89 12.69 5.21
N VAL A 182 7.78 11.94 5.02
CA VAL A 182 6.45 12.48 5.34
C VAL A 182 6.04 12.25 6.80
N TYR A 183 6.58 11.21 7.46
CA TYR A 183 6.20 10.91 8.85
C TYR A 183 7.19 11.46 9.88
N GLU A 184 8.47 11.60 9.59
CA GLU A 184 9.46 12.19 10.51
C GLU A 184 9.18 13.67 10.78
N THR A 185 8.52 14.37 9.88
CA THR A 185 8.16 15.77 10.08
C THR A 185 6.92 15.97 10.97
N ALA A 186 6.22 14.90 11.32
CA ALA A 186 4.93 14.99 12.01
C ALA A 186 5.01 14.93 13.55
N GLY A 187 6.19 14.94 14.14
CA GLY A 187 6.46 15.13 15.58
C GLY A 187 5.68 14.21 16.54
N ASP A 188 6.28 13.10 16.94
CA ASP A 188 5.52 11.98 17.44
C ASP A 188 5.43 11.74 18.92
N THR A 189 4.24 11.39 19.38
CA THR A 189 3.96 10.87 20.70
C THR A 189 3.82 9.35 20.63
N VAL A 190 4.67 8.64 21.35
CA VAL A 190 4.59 7.18 21.47
C VAL A 190 3.65 6.84 22.62
N VAL A 191 2.58 6.12 22.34
CA VAL A 191 1.74 5.53 23.40
C VAL A 191 2.23 4.10 23.65
N VAL A 192 2.64 3.82 24.86
CA VAL A 192 3.22 2.54 25.25
C VAL A 192 2.24 1.84 26.19
N ASP A 193 1.78 0.65 25.80
CA ASP A 193 0.96 -0.20 26.67
C ASP A 193 1.86 -1.03 27.64
N ASP A 194 1.23 -1.78 28.53
CA ASP A 194 1.94 -2.57 29.55
C ASP A 194 2.84 -3.66 28.95
N VAL A 195 2.47 -4.23 27.81
CA VAL A 195 3.27 -5.25 27.10
C VAL A 195 4.50 -4.60 26.48
N THR A 196 4.30 -3.45 25.82
CA THR A 196 5.39 -2.68 25.24
C THR A 196 6.35 -2.19 26.33
N ALA A 197 5.83 -1.77 27.48
CA ALA A 197 6.66 -1.36 28.63
C ALA A 197 7.46 -2.55 29.19
N ALA A 198 6.89 -3.75 29.23
CA ALA A 198 7.59 -4.96 29.67
C ALA A 198 8.69 -5.35 28.68
N VAL A 199 8.39 -5.29 27.38
CA VAL A 199 9.37 -5.56 26.29
C VAL A 199 10.48 -4.50 26.33
N ALA A 200 10.14 -3.23 26.49
CA ALA A 200 11.12 -2.15 26.61
C ALA A 200 12.03 -2.30 27.85
N ARG A 201 11.50 -2.85 28.94
CA ARG A 201 12.33 -3.21 30.10
C ARG A 201 13.28 -4.35 29.77
N LEU A 202 12.78 -5.38 29.08
CA LEU A 202 13.58 -6.53 28.68
C LEU A 202 14.67 -6.14 27.67
N THR A 203 14.34 -5.31 26.68
CA THR A 203 15.29 -4.86 25.65
C THR A 203 16.39 -3.98 26.23
N ARG A 204 16.09 -3.16 27.24
CA ARG A 204 17.13 -2.42 27.96
C ARG A 204 18.12 -3.36 28.66
N THR A 205 17.63 -4.51 29.11
CA THR A 205 18.49 -5.51 29.77
C THR A 205 19.38 -6.24 28.76
N VAL A 206 18.91 -6.49 27.53
CA VAL A 206 19.66 -7.21 26.48
C VAL A 206 20.31 -6.29 25.44
N GLY A 207 20.03 -4.98 25.48
CA GLY A 207 20.68 -4.01 24.60
C GLY A 207 20.14 -3.92 23.19
N PHE A 208 18.91 -4.38 22.94
CA PHE A 208 18.24 -4.32 21.63
C PHE A 208 16.90 -3.62 21.73
N ASP A 209 16.59 -2.81 20.72
CA ASP A 209 15.26 -2.19 20.58
C ASP A 209 14.33 -3.16 19.84
N VAL A 210 13.43 -3.79 20.59
CA VAL A 210 12.44 -4.73 20.04
C VAL A 210 11.09 -4.05 20.01
N VAL A 211 10.42 -4.07 18.84
CA VAL A 211 9.03 -3.64 18.69
C VAL A 211 8.17 -4.86 18.43
N ILE A 212 7.18 -5.08 19.26
CA ILE A 212 6.18 -6.12 19.05
C ILE A 212 4.95 -5.47 18.42
N LEU A 213 4.58 -5.95 17.24
CA LEU A 213 3.36 -5.53 16.57
C LEU A 213 2.26 -6.53 16.90
N GLU A 214 1.37 -6.16 17.81
CA GLU A 214 0.13 -6.91 18.05
C GLU A 214 -0.97 -6.43 17.08
N THR A 215 -1.90 -7.32 16.78
CA THR A 215 -2.88 -7.17 15.72
C THR A 215 -4.05 -6.25 16.03
N ALA A 216 -4.08 -5.59 17.18
CA ALA A 216 -5.19 -4.73 17.56
C ALA A 216 -4.73 -3.29 17.78
N ASP A 217 -5.30 -2.41 17.01
CA ASP A 217 -5.35 -0.95 17.24
C ASP A 217 -4.02 -0.20 17.47
N GLY A 218 -3.28 -0.08 16.41
CA GLY A 218 -2.53 1.11 16.11
C GLY A 218 -1.46 1.64 17.05
N LEU A 219 -0.32 0.98 17.22
CA LEU A 219 0.86 1.67 17.70
C LEU A 219 1.81 1.93 16.54
N LEU A 220 1.94 3.19 16.14
CA LEU A 220 3.01 3.64 15.26
C LEU A 220 4.15 4.14 16.15
N LEU A 221 5.07 3.23 16.50
CA LEU A 221 6.38 3.66 16.94
C LEU A 221 7.12 4.25 15.73
N PRO A 222 8.02 5.21 15.90
CA PRO A 222 8.94 5.56 14.84
C PRO A 222 9.77 4.30 14.54
N ALA A 223 9.32 3.56 13.54
CA ALA A 223 9.93 2.27 13.16
C ALA A 223 11.38 2.45 12.72
N SER A 224 11.75 3.69 12.36
CA SER A 224 13.12 4.10 12.03
C SER A 224 14.15 3.78 13.12
N TYR A 225 13.73 3.63 14.37
CA TYR A 225 14.64 3.31 15.50
C TYR A 225 14.63 1.84 15.90
N ALA A 226 13.67 1.05 15.41
CA ALA A 226 13.57 -0.35 15.81
C ALA A 226 14.67 -1.20 15.14
N SER A 227 15.38 -1.98 15.94
CA SER A 227 16.33 -2.97 15.45
C SER A 227 15.65 -4.30 15.12
N TYR A 228 14.52 -4.59 15.76
CA TYR A 228 13.76 -5.83 15.58
C TYR A 228 12.28 -5.53 15.62
N VAL A 229 11.54 -6.18 14.71
CA VAL A 229 10.08 -6.22 14.75
C VAL A 229 9.65 -7.67 14.81
N VAL A 230 8.85 -8.01 15.80
CA VAL A 230 8.29 -9.36 15.95
C VAL A 230 6.79 -9.25 15.84
N GLY A 231 6.18 -10.05 14.96
CA GLY A 231 4.74 -10.02 14.82
C GLY A 231 4.15 -11.31 14.24
N VAL A 232 2.89 -11.53 14.57
CA VAL A 232 2.12 -12.63 13.97
C VAL A 232 1.75 -12.23 12.54
N HIS A 233 1.74 -13.23 11.64
CA HIS A 233 1.34 -12.99 10.25
C HIS A 233 0.01 -12.23 10.17
N GLY A 234 0.04 -11.07 9.57
CA GLY A 234 -1.11 -10.17 9.45
C GLY A 234 -0.73 -8.89 8.72
N ALA A 235 -1.72 -8.06 8.45
CA ALA A 235 -1.54 -6.82 7.70
C ALA A 235 -0.58 -5.85 8.38
N ASP A 236 -0.48 -5.89 9.71
CA ASP A 236 0.38 -4.97 10.48
C ASP A 236 1.86 -5.13 10.17
N LEU A 237 2.29 -6.32 9.72
CA LEU A 237 3.68 -6.54 9.29
C LEU A 237 4.07 -5.71 8.07
N THR A 238 3.12 -5.07 7.39
CA THR A 238 3.41 -4.08 6.34
C THR A 238 4.21 -2.89 6.87
N LYS A 239 4.19 -2.67 8.19
CA LYS A 239 5.03 -1.68 8.87
C LYS A 239 6.52 -1.93 8.67
N LEU A 240 6.91 -3.11 8.12
CA LEU A 240 8.30 -3.36 7.68
C LEU A 240 8.81 -2.27 6.73
N LEU A 241 7.91 -1.65 5.96
CA LEU A 241 8.27 -0.57 5.03
C LEU A 241 8.80 0.69 5.72
N PHE A 242 8.60 0.80 7.03
CA PHE A 242 9.10 1.91 7.84
C PHE A 242 10.41 1.57 8.58
N LEU A 243 10.86 0.30 8.54
CA LEU A 243 12.06 -0.12 9.24
C LEU A 243 13.33 0.32 8.50
N ARG A 244 14.34 0.73 9.24
CA ARG A 244 15.64 1.07 8.66
C ARG A 244 16.34 -0.18 8.08
N PRO A 245 17.14 -0.04 7.05
CA PRO A 245 17.95 -1.17 6.56
C PRO A 245 18.83 -1.75 7.67
N GLY A 246 18.96 -3.07 7.69
CA GLY A 246 19.70 -3.79 8.73
C GLY A 246 18.85 -4.20 9.94
N ALA A 247 17.62 -3.68 10.07
CA ALA A 247 16.69 -4.17 11.10
C ALA A 247 16.25 -5.62 10.80
N ALA A 248 15.69 -6.31 11.79
CA ALA A 248 15.18 -7.67 11.62
C ALA A 248 13.66 -7.73 11.73
N LEU A 249 13.04 -8.52 10.85
CA LEU A 249 11.61 -8.86 10.89
C LEU A 249 11.45 -10.34 11.23
N VAL A 250 10.75 -10.62 12.30
CA VAL A 250 10.45 -11.99 12.73
C VAL A 250 8.95 -12.27 12.63
N UNK A 251 8.35 -13.11 11.76
CA UNK A 251 7.22 -13.42 11.55
C UNK A 251 6.95 -14.58 12.22
N ILE A 252 6.03 -14.52 12.84
CA ILE A 252 5.41 -15.72 13.43
C ILE A 252 4.29 -16.19 12.52
N ALA A 253 4.44 -17.37 11.92
CA ALA A 253 3.49 -17.94 10.97
C ALA A 253 2.57 -18.95 11.68
N PRO A 254 1.28 -18.66 11.83
CA PRO A 254 0.32 -19.63 12.36
C PRO A 254 0.23 -20.91 11.55
N LEU A 255 -0.37 -21.95 12.14
CA LEU A 255 -0.56 -23.25 11.48
C LEU A 255 -1.19 -23.08 10.09
N GLY A 256 -0.54 -23.63 9.07
CA GLY A 256 -1.00 -23.60 7.68
C GLY A 256 -0.73 -22.29 6.94
N VAL A 257 -0.19 -21.27 7.62
CA VAL A 257 -0.01 -19.92 7.04
C VAL A 257 1.42 -19.72 6.51
N ALA A 258 2.37 -20.60 6.86
CA ALA A 258 3.79 -20.42 6.56
C ALA A 258 4.10 -20.07 5.08
N PRO A 259 3.51 -20.74 4.06
CA PRO A 259 3.83 -20.38 2.67
C PRO A 259 3.37 -18.98 2.28
N ILE A 260 2.17 -18.57 2.71
CA ILE A 260 1.67 -17.22 2.38
C ILE A 260 2.41 -16.13 3.18
N ALA A 261 2.80 -16.43 4.43
CA ALA A 261 3.59 -15.53 5.26
C ALA A 261 4.91 -15.19 4.56
N ARG A 262 5.63 -16.23 4.11
CA ARG A 262 6.88 -16.08 3.36
C ARG A 262 6.69 -15.29 2.07
N LYS A 263 5.64 -15.62 1.31
CA LYS A 263 5.32 -14.94 0.04
C LYS A 263 5.03 -13.44 0.23
N CYS A 264 4.38 -13.08 1.33
CA CYS A 264 4.01 -11.68 1.59
C CYS A 264 5.21 -10.84 2.06
N TYR A 265 6.12 -11.41 2.85
CA TYR A 265 7.07 -10.59 3.60
C TYR A 265 8.55 -10.89 3.36
N ALA A 266 8.93 -12.11 2.96
CA ALA A 266 10.35 -12.46 2.84
C ALA A 266 11.05 -11.67 1.73
N GLU A 267 10.43 -11.61 0.53
CA GLU A 267 11.02 -10.86 -0.58
C GLU A 267 11.06 -9.35 -0.29
N ALA A 268 9.98 -8.82 0.29
CA ALA A 268 9.91 -7.40 0.68
C ALA A 268 11.02 -7.06 1.68
N SER A 269 11.20 -7.89 2.70
CA SER A 269 12.27 -7.72 3.71
C SER A 269 13.65 -7.73 3.06
N ALA A 270 13.92 -8.71 2.21
CA ALA A 270 15.21 -8.81 1.51
C ALA A 270 15.49 -7.56 0.68
N ARG A 271 14.50 -7.06 -0.05
CA ARG A 271 14.63 -5.85 -0.89
C ARG A 271 14.78 -4.57 -0.07
N MET A 272 14.26 -4.55 1.16
CA MET A 272 14.44 -3.46 2.13
C MET A 272 15.80 -3.55 2.86
N GLY A 273 16.58 -4.62 2.64
CA GLY A 273 17.83 -4.87 3.39
C GLY A 273 17.58 -5.27 4.83
N LEU A 274 16.43 -5.90 5.12
CA LEU A 274 16.10 -6.40 6.46
C LEU A 274 16.52 -7.86 6.60
N HIS A 275 16.86 -8.26 7.82
CA HIS A 275 17.00 -9.66 8.18
C HIS A 275 15.61 -10.26 8.40
N TYR A 276 15.28 -11.27 7.63
CA TYR A 276 13.97 -11.94 7.73
C TYR A 276 14.12 -13.30 8.38
N GLU A 277 13.40 -13.50 9.47
CA GLU A 277 13.25 -14.82 10.09
C GLU A 277 11.78 -15.19 10.18
N GLN A 278 11.47 -16.44 9.97
CA GLN A 278 10.09 -16.93 10.08
C GLN A 278 10.03 -18.11 11.05
N TYR A 279 9.21 -17.96 12.06
CA TYR A 279 8.90 -19.04 12.99
C TYR A 279 7.57 -19.68 12.60
N ASP A 280 7.62 -20.92 12.18
CA ASP A 280 6.42 -21.68 11.81
C ASP A 280 5.88 -22.36 13.07
N VAL A 281 4.72 -21.93 13.56
CA VAL A 281 4.11 -22.46 14.78
C VAL A 281 3.79 -23.96 14.60
N GLU A 282 4.29 -24.79 15.52
CA GLU A 282 3.99 -26.21 15.50
C GLU A 282 2.64 -26.53 16.16
N GLY A 283 2.02 -27.66 15.75
CA GLY A 283 0.68 -28.01 16.22
C GLY A 283 0.56 -28.07 17.75
N HIS A 284 1.58 -28.57 18.43
CA HIS A 284 1.56 -28.69 19.90
C HIS A 284 1.69 -27.33 20.62
N GLU A 285 2.21 -26.31 19.92
CA GLU A 285 2.38 -24.96 20.46
C GLU A 285 1.12 -24.09 20.33
N SER A 286 0.22 -24.48 19.40
CA SER A 286 -0.99 -23.71 19.12
C SER A 286 -2.05 -23.90 20.18
N SER A 287 -2.58 -22.79 20.71
CA SER A 287 -3.73 -22.83 21.62
C SER A 287 -4.97 -23.42 20.97
N LEU A 288 -5.08 -23.31 19.64
CA LEU A 288 -6.22 -23.85 18.88
C LEU A 288 -6.20 -25.38 18.83
N SER A 289 -5.04 -26.02 18.86
CA SER A 289 -4.94 -27.48 18.83
C SER A 289 -5.52 -28.13 20.09
N ARG A 290 -5.46 -27.43 21.21
CA ARG A 290 -6.08 -27.90 22.46
C ARG A 290 -7.62 -27.80 22.40
N LYS A 291 -8.14 -26.83 21.67
CA LYS A 291 -9.59 -26.57 21.60
C LYS A 291 -10.28 -27.39 20.49
N TYR A 292 -9.63 -27.56 19.36
CA TYR A 292 -10.24 -28.14 18.15
C TYR A 292 -9.56 -29.43 17.66
N GLY A 293 -8.46 -29.82 18.28
CA GLY A 293 -7.64 -30.93 17.78
C GLY A 293 -6.80 -30.54 16.57
N LEU A 294 -5.75 -31.31 16.29
CA LEU A 294 -4.80 -30.99 15.22
C LEU A 294 -5.38 -31.09 13.81
N ARG A 295 -6.47 -31.86 13.64
CA ARG A 295 -7.05 -32.13 12.31
C ARG A 295 -8.04 -31.04 11.84
N ASP A 296 -8.59 -30.28 12.78
CA ASP A 296 -9.70 -29.35 12.51
C ASP A 296 -9.28 -27.87 12.68
N VAL A 297 -7.98 -27.60 12.75
CA VAL A 297 -7.52 -26.21 12.88
C VAL A 297 -7.66 -25.49 11.54
N VAL A 298 -8.79 -24.83 11.40
CA VAL A 298 -9.00 -23.85 10.33
C VAL A 298 -8.40 -22.53 10.81
N VAL A 299 -7.57 -21.95 9.97
CA VAL A 299 -6.85 -20.70 10.30
C VAL A 299 -7.84 -19.54 10.42
N SER A 300 -8.37 -19.34 11.62
CA SER A 300 -9.14 -18.15 11.93
C SER A 300 -8.73 -17.64 13.31
N GLN A 301 -7.99 -16.57 13.32
CA GLN A 301 -7.56 -15.80 14.50
C GLN A 301 -6.89 -16.62 15.63
N ILE A 302 -5.61 -16.46 15.76
CA ILE A 302 -4.82 -17.05 16.84
C ILE A 302 -4.70 -16.03 17.98
N GLU A 303 -5.25 -16.36 19.13
CA GLU A 303 -4.86 -15.74 20.39
C GLU A 303 -3.51 -16.32 20.80
N LEU A 304 -2.45 -15.62 20.47
CA LEU A 304 -1.14 -15.98 20.98
C LEU A 304 -1.03 -15.59 22.47
N GLN A 305 -0.65 -16.54 23.28
CA GLN A 305 -0.07 -16.20 24.58
C GLN A 305 1.34 -15.65 24.29
N SER A 306 1.37 -14.35 24.05
CA SER A 306 2.53 -13.62 23.53
C SER A 306 3.79 -13.77 24.40
N GLN A 307 3.62 -13.93 25.72
CA GLN A 307 4.74 -13.89 26.65
C GLN A 307 5.71 -15.08 26.54
N LYS A 308 5.22 -16.30 26.27
CA LYS A 308 6.09 -17.49 26.16
C LYS A 308 6.85 -17.57 24.85
N LEU A 309 6.27 -17.05 23.78
CA LEU A 309 6.90 -17.06 22.47
C LEU A 309 8.05 -16.06 22.39
N VAL A 310 7.84 -14.87 22.92
CA VAL A 310 8.87 -13.82 22.98
C VAL A 310 10.10 -14.31 23.76
N PHE A 311 9.89 -15.02 24.86
CA PHE A 311 10.99 -15.56 25.68
C PHE A 311 11.84 -16.58 24.90
N ARG A 312 11.20 -17.44 24.13
CA ARG A 312 11.89 -18.46 23.32
C ARG A 312 12.65 -17.83 22.15
N PHE A 313 12.10 -16.79 21.54
CA PHE A 313 12.76 -16.02 20.48
C PHE A 313 13.99 -15.28 20.97
N LEU A 314 13.89 -14.64 22.13
CA LEU A 314 15.03 -13.93 22.73
C LEU A 314 16.18 -14.92 23.02
N GLN A 315 15.88 -16.16 23.41
CA GLN A 315 16.88 -17.20 23.60
C GLN A 315 17.56 -17.64 22.29
N ILE A 316 16.81 -17.63 21.17
CA ILE A 316 17.37 -17.98 19.86
C ILE A 316 18.27 -16.85 19.33
N LEU A 317 17.90 -15.57 19.59
CA LEU A 317 18.66 -14.43 19.12
C LEU A 317 19.92 -14.14 19.97
N THR A 318 20.00 -14.71 21.18
CA THR A 318 21.17 -14.52 22.08
C THR A 318 22.16 -15.69 22.05
N ASN A 319 21.89 -16.75 21.29
CA ASN A 319 22.80 -17.86 21.00
C ASN A 319 23.41 -17.72 19.61
#